data_f8483dd254fd110626e61b59fba13ef9
#
_entry.id   f8483dd254fd110626e61b59fba13ef9
#
_cell.length_a   1.000
_cell.length_b   1.000
_cell.length_c   1.000
_cell.angle_alpha   90.00
_cell.angle_beta   90.00
_cell.angle_gamma   90.00
#
_symmetry.space_group_name_H-M   'P 1'
#
loop_
_entity.id
_entity.type
_entity.pdbx_description
1 polymer ?
#
loop_
_entity_poly.entity_id
_entity_poly.type
_entity_poly.pdbx_seq_one_letter_code
_entity_poly.pdbx_strand_id
1 'polypeptide(L)'
;MKTNRTRGNFPAVWMRPARIDPNRYGEIDVVEMYGNQGKAHQTVHSHLTTILKKDRPFTVASQLAVNKWHVYGLEWSPDSLTMTIDGRVTGVFHKSPDAQQLSEGQWTFDRPFCLLLNQSVGDGGAECLIVDTAHVYETQFDWIRVYQKKP
;
A
#
# COMPACT_ATOMS: atom_id res chain seq x y z
N MET A 1 8.31 -3.14 10.12
CA MET A 1 7.00 -3.26 10.80
C MET A 1 6.73 -4.72 11.16
N LYS A 2 6.07 -4.97 12.26
CA LYS A 2 5.44 -6.25 12.61
C LYS A 2 4.08 -5.99 13.27
N THR A 3 3.16 -6.95 13.20
CA THR A 3 1.82 -6.83 13.78
C THR A 3 1.31 -8.17 14.28
N ASN A 4 0.33 -8.17 15.16
CA ASN A 4 -0.33 -9.40 15.54
C ASN A 4 -1.32 -9.86 14.45
N ARG A 5 -1.43 -11.19 14.32
CA ARG A 5 -2.31 -11.83 13.35
C ARG A 5 -3.65 -12.13 14.03
N THR A 6 -4.62 -11.25 13.85
CA THR A 6 -5.90 -11.33 14.55
C THR A 6 -7.02 -10.76 13.68
N ARG A 7 -8.20 -11.39 13.72
CA ARG A 7 -9.40 -10.85 13.07
C ARG A 7 -9.68 -9.44 13.55
N GLY A 8 -10.14 -8.58 12.69
CA GLY A 8 -10.36 -7.17 12.97
C GLY A 8 -9.14 -6.28 12.80
N ASN A 9 -7.94 -6.83 12.72
CA ASN A 9 -6.70 -6.06 12.59
C ASN A 9 -6.49 -5.56 11.16
N PHE A 10 -6.22 -4.26 11.00
CA PHE A 10 -5.95 -3.65 9.69
C PHE A 10 -4.86 -2.56 9.81
N PRO A 11 -3.61 -2.94 10.02
CA PRO A 11 -2.49 -2.02 9.96
C PRO A 11 -2.07 -1.74 8.52
N ALA A 12 -1.63 -0.52 8.27
CA ALA A 12 -1.12 -0.10 6.98
C ALA A 12 0.04 0.89 7.09
N VAL A 13 0.94 0.84 6.10
CA VAL A 13 1.87 1.89 5.73
C VAL A 13 1.58 2.23 4.29
N TRP A 14 1.08 3.41 4.05
CA TRP A 14 0.56 3.81 2.77
C TRP A 14 0.82 5.28 2.45
N MET A 15 0.55 5.69 1.24
CA MET A 15 0.80 7.04 0.78
C MET A 15 -0.39 7.57 -0.04
N ARG A 16 -0.70 8.84 0.16
CA ARG A 16 -1.71 9.57 -0.61
C ARG A 16 -1.15 10.91 -1.08
N PRO A 17 -1.70 11.51 -2.15
CA PRO A 17 -1.29 12.83 -2.59
C PRO A 17 -1.37 13.87 -1.47
N ALA A 18 -0.35 14.71 -1.36
CA ALA A 18 -0.30 15.79 -0.38
C ALA A 18 -1.40 16.85 -0.61
N ARG A 19 -1.89 16.95 -1.85
CA ARG A 19 -3.06 17.77 -2.22
C ARG A 19 -4.08 16.88 -2.91
N ILE A 20 -5.32 16.95 -2.44
CA ILE A 20 -6.45 16.23 -3.04
C ILE A 20 -6.79 16.88 -4.38
N ASP A 21 -6.84 16.07 -5.43
CA ASP A 21 -7.34 16.42 -6.74
C ASP A 21 -8.35 15.35 -7.15
N PRO A 22 -9.65 15.69 -7.26
CA PRO A 22 -10.69 14.73 -7.57
C PRO A 22 -10.52 14.07 -8.94
N ASN A 23 -9.78 14.71 -9.86
CA ASN A 23 -9.54 14.22 -11.21
C ASN A 23 -8.24 13.42 -11.33
N ARG A 24 -7.46 13.31 -10.25
CA ARG A 24 -6.16 12.64 -10.22
C ARG A 24 -5.98 11.83 -8.94
N TYR A 25 -6.89 10.90 -8.69
CA TYR A 25 -6.75 10.00 -7.55
C TYR A 25 -5.48 9.15 -7.68
N GLY A 26 -4.81 8.93 -6.56
CA GLY A 26 -3.66 8.03 -6.46
C GLY A 26 -3.44 7.62 -5.01
N GLU A 27 -3.05 6.34 -4.80
CA GLU A 27 -2.72 5.78 -3.49
C GLU A 27 -1.69 4.68 -3.69
N ILE A 28 -0.74 4.60 -2.79
CA ILE A 28 0.32 3.59 -2.80
C ILE A 28 0.33 2.93 -1.42
N ASP A 29 -0.09 1.68 -1.36
CA ASP A 29 -0.05 0.91 -0.13
C ASP A 29 1.26 0.12 -0.10
N VAL A 30 2.24 0.66 0.64
CA VAL A 30 3.55 0.00 0.78
C VAL A 30 3.39 -1.33 1.51
N VAL A 31 2.47 -1.40 2.46
CA VAL A 31 1.99 -2.64 3.06
C VAL A 31 0.65 -2.44 3.75
N GLU A 32 -0.23 -3.40 3.56
CA GLU A 32 -1.49 -3.59 4.29
C GLU A 32 -1.60 -5.05 4.76
N MET A 33 -2.22 -5.26 5.89
CA MET A 33 -2.48 -6.61 6.42
C MET A 33 -3.92 -6.75 6.87
N TYR A 34 -4.60 -7.78 6.40
CA TYR A 34 -6.03 -7.98 6.63
C TYR A 34 -6.27 -9.11 7.63
N GLY A 35 -6.63 -8.73 8.85
CA GLY A 35 -7.10 -9.65 9.88
C GLY A 35 -6.15 -10.81 10.15
N ASN A 36 -6.64 -12.02 9.92
CA ASN A 36 -5.93 -13.26 10.23
C ASN A 36 -5.27 -13.93 9.01
N GLN A 37 -5.12 -13.24 7.88
CA GLN A 37 -4.65 -13.87 6.63
C GLN A 37 -3.17 -14.28 6.67
N GLY A 38 -2.32 -13.60 7.45
CA GLY A 38 -0.88 -13.87 7.47
C GLY A 38 -0.20 -13.52 6.15
N LYS A 39 -0.72 -12.48 5.49
CA LYS A 39 -0.20 -11.95 4.22
C LYS A 39 0.05 -10.47 4.33
N ALA A 40 1.09 -10.00 3.65
CA ALA A 40 1.27 -8.59 3.34
C ALA A 40 0.74 -8.31 1.93
N HIS A 41 -0.09 -7.32 1.80
CA HIS A 41 -0.59 -6.81 0.53
C HIS A 41 0.13 -5.50 0.21
N GLN A 42 0.54 -5.34 -1.02
CA GLN A 42 1.15 -4.12 -1.56
C GLN A 42 0.33 -3.72 -2.79
N THR A 43 -0.25 -2.54 -2.77
CA THR A 43 -1.27 -2.15 -3.77
C THR A 43 -0.95 -0.77 -4.34
N VAL A 44 -1.24 -0.59 -5.63
CA VAL A 44 -1.23 0.73 -6.27
C VAL A 44 -2.61 1.00 -6.83
N HIS A 45 -3.21 2.08 -6.34
CA HIS A 45 -4.49 2.59 -6.78
C HIS A 45 -4.29 3.85 -7.62
N SER A 46 -4.78 3.85 -8.85
CA SER A 46 -4.76 5.01 -9.75
C SER A 46 -6.17 5.55 -9.99
N HIS A 47 -6.28 6.69 -10.64
CA HIS A 47 -7.58 7.23 -11.02
C HIS A 47 -8.33 6.29 -11.98
N LEU A 48 -7.59 5.70 -12.95
CA LEU A 48 -8.11 4.72 -13.88
C LEU A 48 -8.78 3.53 -13.16
N THR A 49 -8.11 2.99 -12.14
CA THR A 49 -8.55 1.76 -11.45
C THR A 49 -9.62 2.02 -10.39
N THR A 50 -9.48 3.11 -9.62
CA THR A 50 -10.30 3.34 -8.44
C THR A 50 -11.52 4.20 -8.71
N ILE A 51 -11.38 5.27 -9.51
CA ILE A 51 -12.48 6.19 -9.81
C ILE A 51 -13.20 5.77 -11.07
N LEU A 52 -12.48 5.56 -12.17
CA LEU A 52 -13.09 5.18 -13.44
C LEU A 52 -13.47 3.71 -13.52
N LYS A 53 -12.87 2.86 -12.67
CA LYS A 53 -13.10 1.40 -12.63
C LYS A 53 -12.91 0.71 -13.99
N LYS A 54 -12.01 1.23 -14.81
CA LYS A 54 -11.69 0.69 -16.13
C LYS A 54 -10.65 -0.41 -16.11
N ASP A 55 -9.97 -0.58 -14.97
CA ASP A 55 -9.01 -1.65 -14.72
C ASP A 55 -9.02 -2.00 -13.23
N ARG A 56 -8.23 -3.00 -12.84
CA ARG A 56 -8.05 -3.40 -11.44
C ARG A 56 -6.81 -2.73 -10.84
N PRO A 57 -6.81 -2.41 -9.55
CA PRO A 57 -5.60 -2.02 -8.84
C PRO A 57 -4.50 -3.06 -9.00
N PHE A 58 -3.27 -2.60 -9.17
CA PHE A 58 -2.11 -3.50 -9.10
C PHE A 58 -1.96 -3.96 -7.66
N THR A 59 -1.98 -5.25 -7.41
CA THR A 59 -1.86 -5.80 -6.06
C THR A 59 -0.95 -7.02 -6.07
N VAL A 60 -0.05 -7.07 -5.10
CA VAL A 60 0.77 -8.24 -4.78
C VAL A 60 0.45 -8.68 -3.35
N ALA A 61 0.22 -9.97 -3.15
CA ALA A 61 -0.01 -10.57 -1.84
C ALA A 61 1.11 -11.59 -1.53
N SER A 62 1.87 -11.31 -0.49
CA SER A 62 3.00 -12.13 -0.08
C SER A 62 2.70 -12.84 1.24
N GLN A 63 2.80 -14.17 1.26
CA GLN A 63 2.67 -14.98 2.46
C GLN A 63 3.92 -14.80 3.33
N LEU A 64 3.75 -14.41 4.59
CA LEU A 64 4.86 -14.24 5.54
C LEU A 64 4.40 -14.30 7.00
N ALA A 65 5.37 -14.41 7.90
CA ALA A 65 5.12 -14.36 9.33
C ALA A 65 4.95 -12.91 9.80
N VAL A 66 3.75 -12.33 9.63
CA VAL A 66 3.47 -10.90 9.91
C VAL A 66 3.79 -10.47 11.35
N ASN A 67 3.90 -11.43 12.28
CA ASN A 67 4.33 -11.21 13.68
C ASN A 67 5.86 -11.16 13.86
N LYS A 68 6.61 -11.23 12.80
CA LYS A 68 8.05 -11.01 12.77
C LYS A 68 8.37 -9.65 12.15
N TRP A 69 9.55 -9.14 12.42
CA TRP A 69 10.02 -7.93 11.80
C TRP A 69 10.32 -8.15 10.32
N HIS A 70 9.75 -7.30 9.48
CA HIS A 70 10.02 -7.25 8.05
C HIS A 70 10.26 -5.80 7.63
N VAL A 71 11.06 -5.62 6.60
CA VAL A 71 11.30 -4.33 5.92
C VAL A 71 10.46 -4.27 4.66
N TYR A 72 9.52 -3.35 4.61
CA TYR A 72 8.69 -3.08 3.44
C TYR A 72 9.23 -1.85 2.74
N GLY A 73 9.46 -1.94 1.44
CA GLY A 73 10.09 -0.88 0.67
C GLY A 73 9.31 -0.52 -0.58
N LEU A 74 9.48 0.73 -0.96
CA LEU A 74 9.01 1.30 -2.21
C LEU A 74 10.18 2.04 -2.87
N GLU A 75 10.56 1.63 -4.08
CA GLU A 75 11.41 2.41 -4.96
C GLU A 75 10.52 3.14 -5.96
N TRP A 76 10.62 4.45 -5.97
CA TRP A 76 9.77 5.31 -6.78
C TRP A 76 10.61 6.05 -7.83
N SER A 77 10.34 5.76 -9.09
CA SER A 77 10.94 6.41 -10.24
C SER A 77 9.87 7.19 -11.04
N PRO A 78 10.26 8.00 -12.03
CA PRO A 78 9.30 8.66 -12.93
C PRO A 78 8.37 7.71 -13.68
N ASP A 79 8.79 6.44 -13.87
CA ASP A 79 8.11 5.48 -14.74
C ASP A 79 7.73 4.17 -14.04
N SER A 80 8.08 3.99 -12.77
CA SER A 80 7.76 2.77 -12.06
C SER A 80 7.69 2.95 -10.54
N LEU A 81 6.88 2.10 -9.90
CA LEU A 81 6.82 1.87 -8.47
C LEU A 81 7.21 0.41 -8.23
N THR A 82 8.38 0.19 -7.61
CA THR A 82 8.89 -1.16 -7.30
C THR A 82 8.66 -1.44 -5.83
N MET A 83 7.86 -2.48 -5.56
CA MET A 83 7.55 -2.94 -4.20
C MET A 83 8.56 -3.99 -3.75
N THR A 84 8.99 -3.91 -2.50
CA THR A 84 9.93 -4.89 -1.92
C THR A 84 9.50 -5.34 -0.53
N ILE A 85 9.89 -6.57 -0.18
CA ILE A 85 9.84 -7.09 1.20
C ILE A 85 11.21 -7.71 1.50
N ASP A 86 11.84 -7.27 2.58
CA ASP A 86 13.19 -7.72 3.01
C ASP A 86 14.23 -7.64 1.88
N GLY A 87 14.17 -6.56 1.09
CA GLY A 87 15.07 -6.30 -0.04
C GLY A 87 14.78 -7.13 -1.30
N ARG A 88 13.74 -7.99 -1.29
CA ARG A 88 13.35 -8.75 -2.48
C ARG A 88 12.19 -8.06 -3.18
N VAL A 89 12.30 -7.87 -4.49
CA VAL A 89 11.20 -7.33 -5.31
C VAL A 89 10.02 -8.28 -5.28
N THR A 90 8.87 -7.77 -4.92
CA THR A 90 7.58 -8.47 -4.90
C THR A 90 6.73 -8.14 -6.12
N GLY A 91 6.84 -6.93 -6.63
CA GLY A 91 6.15 -6.50 -7.83
C GLY A 91 6.59 -5.12 -8.31
N VAL A 92 6.29 -4.83 -9.58
CA VAL A 92 6.59 -3.54 -10.20
C VAL A 92 5.35 -3.05 -10.94
N PHE A 93 4.88 -1.87 -10.57
CA PHE A 93 3.84 -1.16 -11.30
C PHE A 93 4.49 -0.17 -12.25
N HIS A 94 4.23 -0.30 -13.54
CA HIS A 94 4.81 0.55 -14.57
C HIS A 94 3.82 1.61 -15.06
N LYS A 95 4.36 2.77 -15.39
CA LYS A 95 3.66 3.78 -16.17
C LYS A 95 3.29 3.19 -17.53
N SER A 96 2.04 3.29 -17.91
CA SER A 96 1.57 2.74 -19.18
C SER A 96 2.18 3.48 -20.38
N PRO A 97 2.54 2.77 -21.46
CA PRO A 97 2.87 3.41 -22.73
C PRO A 97 1.62 3.87 -23.50
N ASP A 98 0.43 3.47 -23.08
CA ASP A 98 -0.83 3.81 -23.73
C ASP A 98 -1.29 5.22 -23.34
N ALA A 99 -1.37 6.12 -24.34
CA ALA A 99 -1.75 7.51 -24.16
C ALA A 99 -3.19 7.66 -23.63
N GLN A 100 -4.11 6.78 -23.99
CA GLN A 100 -5.47 6.82 -23.48
C GLN A 100 -5.49 6.49 -21.98
N GLN A 101 -4.84 5.40 -21.56
CA GLN A 101 -4.74 5.04 -20.14
C GLN A 101 -4.08 6.14 -19.32
N LEU A 102 -3.06 6.81 -19.85
CA LEU A 102 -2.42 7.96 -19.17
C LEU A 102 -3.39 9.14 -19.03
N SER A 103 -4.14 9.46 -20.07
CA SER A 103 -5.15 10.53 -20.03
C SER A 103 -6.28 10.24 -19.05
N GLU A 104 -6.57 8.97 -18.81
CA GLU A 104 -7.54 8.47 -17.83
C GLU A 104 -6.94 8.28 -16.43
N GLY A 105 -5.70 8.71 -16.22
CA GLY A 105 -5.04 8.75 -14.92
C GLY A 105 -4.51 7.39 -14.44
N GLN A 106 -3.99 6.56 -15.35
CA GLN A 106 -3.25 5.36 -14.98
C GLN A 106 -2.00 5.71 -14.18
N TRP A 107 -1.32 6.81 -14.54
CA TRP A 107 -0.18 7.33 -13.82
C TRP A 107 -0.49 8.70 -13.19
N THR A 108 -0.53 8.73 -11.85
CA THR A 108 -0.81 9.93 -11.05
C THR A 108 0.27 10.18 -9.99
N PHE A 109 1.41 9.52 -10.13
CA PHE A 109 2.50 9.46 -9.15
C PHE A 109 3.67 10.40 -9.50
N ASP A 110 3.39 11.52 -10.16
CA ASP A 110 4.33 12.58 -10.56
C ASP A 110 4.20 13.84 -9.70
N ARG A 111 3.75 13.70 -8.46
CA ARG A 111 3.46 14.78 -7.52
C ARG A 111 3.81 14.37 -6.08
N PRO A 112 3.89 15.33 -5.13
CA PRO A 112 4.16 14.99 -3.74
C PRO A 112 3.07 14.13 -3.10
N PHE A 113 3.49 13.15 -2.30
CA PHE A 113 2.64 12.29 -1.49
C PHE A 113 3.02 12.42 -0.01
N CYS A 114 2.05 12.21 0.87
CA CYS A 114 2.25 12.08 2.30
C CYS A 114 2.28 10.61 2.68
N LEU A 115 3.22 10.24 3.54
CA LEU A 115 3.29 8.90 4.15
C LEU A 115 2.38 8.86 5.39
N LEU A 116 1.60 7.78 5.49
CA LEU A 116 0.68 7.52 6.58
C LEU A 116 0.98 6.15 7.19
N LEU A 117 0.88 6.09 8.51
CA LEU A 117 0.96 4.85 9.28
C LEU A 117 -0.29 4.78 10.15
N ASN A 118 -0.98 3.68 10.10
CA ASN A 118 -2.15 3.49 10.95
C ASN A 118 -2.28 2.06 11.46
N GLN A 119 -3.00 1.96 12.55
CA GLN A 119 -3.58 0.76 13.07
C GLN A 119 -5.10 0.96 13.08
N SER A 120 -5.79 0.40 12.07
CA SER A 120 -7.25 0.35 12.04
C SER A 120 -7.76 -0.96 12.64
N VAL A 121 -8.98 -0.92 13.17
CA VAL A 121 -9.66 -2.09 13.71
C VAL A 121 -11.09 -2.07 13.20
N GLY A 122 -11.56 -3.19 12.63
CA GLY A 122 -12.91 -3.31 12.10
C GLY A 122 -13.12 -2.71 10.71
N ASP A 123 -12.03 -2.43 9.97
CA ASP A 123 -12.06 -1.88 8.62
C ASP A 123 -11.17 -2.72 7.69
N GLY A 124 -11.25 -2.51 6.37
CA GLY A 124 -10.38 -3.20 5.39
C GLY A 124 -10.88 -4.54 4.88
N GLY A 125 -12.17 -4.83 4.94
CA GLY A 125 -12.80 -6.02 4.35
C GLY A 125 -13.22 -7.08 5.37
N ALA A 126 -13.75 -8.20 4.88
CA ALA A 126 -14.47 -9.20 5.68
C ALA A 126 -13.70 -9.74 6.89
N GLU A 127 -12.39 -9.99 6.74
CA GLU A 127 -11.55 -10.47 7.85
C GLU A 127 -11.31 -9.40 8.93
N CYS A 128 -11.44 -8.13 8.58
CA CYS A 128 -11.24 -7.01 9.48
C CYS A 128 -12.55 -6.54 10.14
N LEU A 129 -13.72 -6.91 9.60
CA LEU A 129 -15.01 -6.51 10.15
C LEU A 129 -15.38 -7.23 11.46
N ILE A 130 -14.77 -8.38 11.75
CA ILE A 130 -15.01 -9.16 12.96
C ILE A 130 -14.01 -8.71 14.02
N VAL A 131 -14.46 -7.83 14.90
CA VAL A 131 -13.63 -7.27 15.99
C VAL A 131 -13.78 -8.14 17.23
N ASP A 132 -12.65 -8.54 17.82
CA ASP A 132 -12.60 -9.15 19.15
C ASP A 132 -12.26 -8.05 20.18
N THR A 133 -13.24 -7.64 20.95
CA THR A 133 -13.10 -6.56 21.95
C THR A 133 -12.22 -6.96 23.15
N ALA A 134 -11.96 -8.24 23.35
CA ALA A 134 -11.06 -8.74 24.40
C ALA A 134 -9.60 -8.76 23.95
N HIS A 135 -9.34 -8.52 22.64
CA HIS A 135 -8.02 -8.61 22.05
C HIS A 135 -7.31 -7.25 22.04
N VAL A 136 -5.99 -7.27 22.27
CA VAL A 136 -5.14 -6.08 22.07
C VAL A 136 -4.61 -6.08 20.65
N TYR A 137 -5.01 -5.11 19.87
CA TYR A 137 -4.53 -4.90 18.51
C TYR A 137 -3.24 -4.09 18.56
N GLU A 138 -2.16 -4.67 18.08
CA GLU A 138 -0.84 -4.05 18.15
C GLU A 138 -0.11 -4.13 16.82
N THR A 139 0.44 -2.99 16.41
CA THR A 139 1.39 -2.88 15.30
C THR A 139 2.59 -2.08 15.75
N GLN A 140 3.77 -2.59 15.48
CA GLN A 140 5.04 -1.96 15.88
C GLN A 140 5.81 -1.52 14.63
N PHE A 141 6.26 -0.27 14.65
CA PHE A 141 7.14 0.32 13.66
C PHE A 141 8.47 0.60 14.33
N ASP A 142 9.58 0.16 13.74
CA ASP A 142 10.92 0.38 14.28
C ASP A 142 11.51 1.67 13.70
N TRP A 143 11.57 1.77 12.39
CA TRP A 143 12.08 2.94 11.71
C TRP A 143 11.40 3.16 10.35
N ILE A 144 11.50 4.40 9.88
CA ILE A 144 11.19 4.83 8.53
C ILE A 144 12.40 5.56 7.98
N ARG A 145 12.78 5.24 6.76
CA ARG A 145 13.88 5.91 6.05
C ARG A 145 13.42 6.31 4.67
N VAL A 146 13.68 7.54 4.30
CA VAL A 146 13.44 8.06 2.95
C VAL A 146 14.77 8.43 2.35
N TYR A 147 15.04 7.95 1.15
CA TYR A 147 16.25 8.24 0.40
C TYR A 147 15.87 8.92 -0.90
N GLN A 148 16.69 9.87 -1.31
CA GLN A 148 16.59 10.50 -2.61
C GLN A 148 17.87 10.24 -3.37
N LYS A 149 17.73 9.83 -4.65
CA LYS A 149 18.90 9.73 -5.55
C LYS A 149 19.49 11.13 -5.71
N LYS A 150 20.80 11.25 -5.54
CA LYS A 150 21.49 12.50 -5.84
C LYS A 150 21.37 12.79 -7.34
N PRO A 151 21.17 14.07 -7.71
CA PRO A 151 21.18 14.48 -9.10
C PRO A 151 22.46 14.09 -9.81
#